data_d969c7b4395abb3e4f68c5d38af58724
#
_entry.id   d969c7b4395abb3e4f68c5d38af58724
#
_cell.length_a   1.000
_cell.length_b   1.000
_cell.length_c   1.000
_cell.angle_alpha   90.00
_cell.angle_beta   90.00
_cell.angle_gamma   90.00
#
_symmetry.space_group_name_H-M   'P 1'
#
loop_
_entity.id
_entity.type
_entity.pdbx_description
1 polymer ?
#
loop_
_entity_poly.entity_id
_entity_poly.type
_entity_poly.pdbx_seq_one_letter_code
_entity_poly.pdbx_strand_id
1 'polypeptide(L)'
;MIAIIAMTLDHIADLISPVVQNIYLVSILHIIGRLIAPIMFFFICEGFYYTKNLKKYITRLFVFAFVSNFAYCFAFGINYLPFATGNPFNQTSIMWSLAFAVVALYVTNKTKLEKWKQVLIVILICVVTFSADWSCIAVMAILSMYSNRGNLKKQFMSMYFWITIYAVVSFLFVDRTYGVITLATALVYPLLKKYSGERGNAKWLKWFFYAYYPLHLFAIGVLRILMYGNVPLLFN
;
A
#
# COMPACT_ATOMS: atom_id res chain seq x y z
N MET A 1 -8.62 -12.17 -5.68
CA MET A 1 -9.87 -11.46 -6.06
C MET A 1 -10.35 -10.48 -4.99
N ILE A 2 -10.50 -10.85 -3.69
CA ILE A 2 -10.94 -9.93 -2.60
C ILE A 2 -10.17 -8.62 -2.59
N ALA A 3 -8.83 -8.67 -2.68
CA ALA A 3 -7.98 -7.48 -2.69
C ALA A 3 -8.29 -6.52 -3.87
N ILE A 4 -8.59 -7.05 -5.05
CA ILE A 4 -8.96 -6.23 -6.22
C ILE A 4 -10.29 -5.51 -5.98
N ILE A 5 -11.29 -6.24 -5.50
CA ILE A 5 -12.61 -5.68 -5.21
C ILE A 5 -12.49 -4.59 -4.14
N ALA A 6 -11.80 -4.88 -3.04
CA ALA A 6 -11.60 -3.92 -1.95
C ALA A 6 -10.90 -2.64 -2.43
N MET A 7 -9.85 -2.78 -3.27
CA MET A 7 -9.12 -1.65 -3.84
C MET A 7 -9.99 -0.78 -4.76
N THR A 8 -10.77 -1.43 -5.60
CA THR A 8 -11.68 -0.71 -6.51
C THR A 8 -12.74 0.05 -5.73
N LEU A 9 -13.33 -0.56 -4.69
CA LEU A 9 -14.34 0.07 -3.85
C LEU A 9 -13.77 1.27 -3.06
N ASP A 10 -12.54 1.18 -2.57
CA ASP A 10 -11.86 2.28 -1.87
C ASP A 10 -11.71 3.51 -2.79
N HIS A 11 -11.16 3.32 -3.98
CA HIS A 11 -10.96 4.41 -4.93
C HIS A 11 -12.27 4.93 -5.57
N ILE A 12 -13.29 4.09 -5.68
CA ILE A 12 -14.63 4.56 -6.04
C ILE A 12 -15.20 5.43 -4.91
N ALA A 13 -14.99 5.06 -3.64
CA ALA A 13 -15.41 5.88 -2.52
C ALA A 13 -14.75 7.27 -2.55
N ASP A 14 -13.45 7.36 -2.83
CA ASP A 14 -12.74 8.62 -3.03
C ASP A 14 -13.34 9.43 -4.19
N LEU A 15 -13.65 8.76 -5.30
CA LEU A 15 -14.22 9.41 -6.48
C LEU A 15 -15.62 10.01 -6.22
N ILE A 16 -16.49 9.29 -5.50
CA ILE A 16 -17.89 9.71 -5.30
C ILE A 16 -18.08 10.58 -4.05
N SER A 17 -17.12 10.61 -3.13
CA SER A 17 -17.22 11.33 -1.85
C SER A 17 -17.61 12.81 -1.98
N PRO A 18 -17.18 13.58 -3.02
CA PRO A 18 -17.56 14.98 -3.16
C PRO A 18 -19.04 15.20 -3.49
N VAL A 19 -19.73 14.22 -4.11
CA VAL A 19 -21.13 14.34 -4.56
C VAL A 19 -22.10 13.52 -3.73
N VAL A 20 -21.65 12.45 -3.09
CA VAL A 20 -22.50 11.57 -2.28
C VAL A 20 -22.50 12.06 -0.84
N GLN A 21 -23.62 12.66 -0.43
CA GLN A 21 -23.81 13.17 0.94
C GLN A 21 -23.99 12.07 1.99
N ASN A 22 -24.18 10.80 1.57
CA ASN A 22 -24.34 9.69 2.49
C ASN A 22 -22.97 9.23 3.04
N ILE A 23 -22.56 9.83 4.15
CA ILE A 23 -21.31 9.51 4.83
C ILE A 23 -21.18 8.03 5.23
N TYR A 24 -22.28 7.36 5.56
CA TYR A 24 -22.27 5.94 5.94
C TYR A 24 -21.87 5.05 4.77
N LEU A 25 -22.42 5.31 3.56
CA LEU A 25 -22.06 4.57 2.36
C LEU A 25 -20.57 4.72 2.04
N VAL A 26 -20.08 5.96 2.01
CA VAL A 26 -18.65 6.26 1.74
C VAL A 26 -17.76 5.58 2.79
N SER A 27 -18.12 5.66 4.07
CA SER A 27 -17.35 5.02 5.15
C SER A 27 -17.32 3.49 5.03
N ILE A 28 -18.42 2.85 4.66
CA ILE A 28 -18.46 1.39 4.47
C ILE A 28 -17.54 0.97 3.32
N LEU A 29 -17.53 1.72 2.21
CA LEU A 29 -16.65 1.45 1.08
C LEU A 29 -15.18 1.58 1.48
N HIS A 30 -14.82 2.61 2.25
CA HIS A 30 -13.48 2.77 2.79
C HIS A 30 -13.11 1.66 3.79
N ILE A 31 -14.02 1.22 4.66
CA ILE A 31 -13.78 0.09 5.58
C ILE A 31 -13.42 -1.18 4.79
N ILE A 32 -14.14 -1.46 3.71
CA ILE A 32 -13.81 -2.59 2.83
C ILE A 32 -12.45 -2.36 2.16
N GLY A 33 -12.18 -1.16 1.71
CA GLY A 33 -10.92 -0.75 1.08
C GLY A 33 -9.70 -0.95 1.99
N ARG A 34 -9.84 -0.67 3.28
CA ARG A 34 -8.73 -0.86 4.24
C ARG A 34 -8.21 -2.30 4.33
N LEU A 35 -8.95 -3.28 3.87
CA LEU A 35 -8.49 -4.67 3.86
C LEU A 35 -7.34 -4.93 2.88
N ILE A 36 -7.15 -4.07 1.85
CA ILE A 36 -6.15 -4.31 0.81
C ILE A 36 -4.73 -4.20 1.32
N ALA A 37 -4.39 -3.15 2.08
CA ALA A 37 -3.02 -2.90 2.52
C ALA A 37 -2.44 -4.06 3.33
N PRO A 38 -3.10 -4.57 4.40
CA PRO A 38 -2.60 -5.72 5.15
C PRO A 38 -2.52 -7.00 4.30
N ILE A 39 -3.42 -7.21 3.32
CA ILE A 39 -3.31 -8.33 2.38
C ILE A 39 -2.04 -8.18 1.52
N MET A 40 -1.77 -6.99 1.00
CA MET A 40 -0.56 -6.73 0.21
C MET A 40 0.71 -6.88 1.04
N PHE A 41 0.73 -6.42 2.30
CA PHE A 41 1.86 -6.60 3.20
C PHE A 41 2.17 -8.08 3.42
N PHE A 42 1.13 -8.88 3.65
CA PHE A 42 1.26 -10.32 3.78
C PHE A 42 1.84 -10.96 2.51
N PHE A 43 1.33 -10.60 1.33
CA PHE A 43 1.84 -11.14 0.07
C PHE A 43 3.25 -10.65 -0.29
N ILE A 44 3.69 -9.49 0.17
CA ILE A 44 5.09 -9.07 0.05
C ILE A 44 6.00 -9.98 0.88
N CYS A 45 5.61 -10.31 2.12
CA CYS A 45 6.36 -11.24 2.96
C CYS A 45 6.46 -12.65 2.31
N GLU A 46 5.35 -13.19 1.83
CA GLU A 46 5.31 -14.48 1.15
C GLU A 46 6.08 -14.44 -0.19
N GLY A 47 5.92 -13.37 -0.95
CA GLY A 47 6.65 -13.15 -2.20
C GLY A 47 8.17 -13.10 -1.99
N PHE A 48 8.64 -12.43 -0.94
CA PHE A 48 10.06 -12.38 -0.59
C PHE A 48 10.59 -13.77 -0.20
N TYR A 49 9.82 -14.52 0.56
CA TYR A 49 10.21 -15.86 1.01
C TYR A 49 10.30 -16.89 -0.14
N TYR A 50 9.27 -16.91 -1.01
CA TYR A 50 9.18 -17.93 -2.07
C TYR A 50 9.89 -17.56 -3.37
N THR A 51 10.39 -16.32 -3.52
CA THR A 51 11.02 -15.91 -4.77
C THR A 51 12.38 -16.57 -4.97
N LYS A 52 12.59 -17.21 -6.12
CA LYS A 52 13.88 -17.79 -6.51
C LYS A 52 14.86 -16.73 -7.06
N ASN A 53 14.35 -15.63 -7.61
CA ASN A 53 15.16 -14.56 -8.19
C ASN A 53 14.73 -13.21 -7.60
N LEU A 54 15.39 -12.85 -6.51
CA LEU A 54 15.09 -11.66 -5.75
C LEU A 54 15.37 -10.38 -6.56
N LYS A 55 16.45 -10.35 -7.35
CA LYS A 55 16.78 -9.21 -8.22
C LYS A 55 15.65 -8.93 -9.20
N LYS A 56 15.15 -9.94 -9.92
CA LYS A 56 14.00 -9.78 -10.82
C LYS A 56 12.72 -9.37 -10.08
N TYR A 57 12.53 -9.83 -8.84
CA TYR A 57 11.38 -9.45 -8.03
C TYR A 57 11.42 -7.96 -7.65
N ILE A 58 12.55 -7.49 -7.12
CA ILE A 58 12.79 -6.09 -6.77
C ILE A 58 12.62 -5.20 -8.00
N THR A 59 13.35 -5.49 -9.10
CA THR A 59 13.27 -4.69 -10.34
C THR A 59 11.83 -4.56 -10.84
N ARG A 60 11.07 -5.66 -10.83
CA ARG A 60 9.67 -5.62 -11.25
C ARG A 60 8.82 -4.72 -10.34
N LEU A 61 9.00 -4.80 -9.02
CA LEU A 61 8.27 -3.94 -8.10
C LEU A 61 8.58 -2.45 -8.33
N PHE A 62 9.85 -2.08 -8.55
CA PHE A 62 10.23 -0.70 -8.84
C PHE A 62 9.67 -0.21 -10.18
N VAL A 63 9.71 -1.03 -11.23
CA VAL A 63 9.11 -0.68 -12.52
C VAL A 63 7.62 -0.41 -12.36
N PHE A 64 6.90 -1.28 -11.63
CA PHE A 64 5.48 -1.07 -11.37
C PHE A 64 5.21 0.07 -10.38
N ALA A 65 6.09 0.33 -9.42
CA ALA A 65 5.98 1.50 -8.56
C ALA A 65 6.06 2.80 -9.38
N PHE A 66 7.00 2.87 -10.31
CA PHE A 66 7.13 4.01 -11.21
C PHE A 66 5.89 4.22 -12.08
N VAL A 67 5.45 3.19 -12.81
CA VAL A 67 4.24 3.27 -13.66
C VAL A 67 2.99 3.60 -12.83
N SER A 68 2.84 2.94 -11.68
CA SER A 68 1.70 3.16 -10.79
C SER A 68 1.67 4.55 -10.19
N ASN A 69 2.82 5.18 -9.99
CA ASN A 69 2.87 6.53 -9.45
C ASN A 69 2.27 7.57 -10.41
N PHE A 70 2.52 7.43 -11.73
CA PHE A 70 1.85 8.28 -12.73
C PHE A 70 0.33 8.11 -12.68
N ALA A 71 -0.15 6.87 -12.66
CA ALA A 71 -1.57 6.60 -12.58
C ALA A 71 -2.19 7.12 -11.26
N TYR A 72 -1.46 7.03 -10.14
CA TYR A 72 -1.88 7.54 -8.84
C TYR A 72 -1.99 9.07 -8.84
N CYS A 73 -0.95 9.77 -9.29
CA CYS A 73 -0.97 11.23 -9.38
C CYS A 73 -2.08 11.70 -10.32
N PHE A 74 -2.28 11.03 -11.45
CA PHE A 74 -3.37 11.29 -12.38
C PHE A 74 -4.74 11.07 -11.75
N ALA A 75 -4.93 9.95 -11.02
CA ALA A 75 -6.22 9.64 -10.36
C ALA A 75 -6.60 10.70 -9.33
N PHE A 76 -5.66 11.14 -8.51
CA PHE A 76 -5.94 12.04 -7.37
C PHE A 76 -5.63 13.51 -7.63
N GLY A 77 -5.10 13.88 -8.82
CA GLY A 77 -4.71 15.25 -9.14
C GLY A 77 -3.56 15.77 -8.28
N ILE A 78 -2.65 14.89 -7.94
CA ILE A 78 -1.48 15.20 -7.10
C ILE A 78 -0.31 15.51 -8.02
N ASN A 79 0.50 16.51 -7.66
CA ASN A 79 1.74 16.82 -8.39
C ASN A 79 2.65 15.59 -8.40
N TYR A 80 3.24 15.29 -9.55
CA TYR A 80 4.14 14.15 -9.70
C TYR A 80 5.41 14.27 -8.84
N LEU A 81 5.88 15.49 -8.60
CA LEU A 81 7.02 15.73 -7.73
C LEU A 81 6.56 15.72 -6.28
N PRO A 82 7.04 14.79 -5.44
CA PRO A 82 6.70 14.74 -4.04
C PRO A 82 7.14 16.03 -3.33
N PHE A 83 6.37 16.45 -2.35
CA PHE A 83 6.59 17.66 -1.54
C PHE A 83 6.33 18.99 -2.25
N ALA A 84 5.91 19.04 -3.50
CA ALA A 84 5.59 20.26 -4.23
C ALA A 84 4.40 21.02 -3.61
N THR A 85 3.50 20.33 -2.89
CA THR A 85 2.23 20.87 -2.36
C THR A 85 2.27 21.18 -0.85
N GLY A 86 3.41 21.05 -0.20
CA GLY A 86 3.53 21.32 1.25
C GLY A 86 2.90 20.26 2.18
N ASN A 87 2.05 19.38 1.69
CA ASN A 87 1.56 18.22 2.46
C ASN A 87 2.49 17.02 2.24
N PRO A 88 3.17 16.49 3.28
CA PRO A 88 4.12 15.41 3.12
C PRO A 88 3.46 14.02 3.03
N PHE A 89 2.14 13.90 3.26
CA PHE A 89 1.45 12.61 3.29
C PHE A 89 0.80 12.29 1.93
N ASN A 90 0.74 11.02 1.59
CA ASN A 90 0.03 10.47 0.42
C ASN A 90 0.38 11.12 -0.94
N GLN A 91 1.65 11.52 -1.10
CA GLN A 91 2.15 12.14 -2.34
C GLN A 91 2.51 11.14 -3.42
N THR A 92 2.80 9.89 -3.05
CA THR A 92 3.17 8.82 -3.97
C THR A 92 2.41 7.54 -3.67
N SER A 93 2.32 6.66 -4.68
CA SER A 93 1.58 5.40 -4.55
C SER A 93 2.21 4.45 -3.52
N ILE A 94 1.39 3.61 -2.89
CA ILE A 94 1.82 2.56 -1.96
C ILE A 94 2.88 1.61 -2.56
N MET A 95 2.92 1.48 -3.89
CA MET A 95 3.87 0.61 -4.58
C MET A 95 5.33 0.95 -4.27
N TRP A 96 5.64 2.22 -3.99
CA TRP A 96 6.96 2.63 -3.52
C TRP A 96 7.30 2.03 -2.16
N SER A 97 6.39 2.15 -1.18
CA SER A 97 6.58 1.54 0.14
C SER A 97 6.75 0.02 0.04
N LEU A 98 5.98 -0.65 -0.81
CA LEU A 98 6.09 -2.11 -1.02
C LEU A 98 7.41 -2.51 -1.67
N ALA A 99 7.88 -1.75 -2.68
CA ALA A 99 9.16 -2.02 -3.34
C ALA A 99 10.35 -1.82 -2.38
N PHE A 100 10.37 -0.72 -1.63
CA PHE A 100 11.39 -0.45 -0.63
C PHE A 100 11.33 -1.41 0.57
N ALA A 101 10.14 -1.91 0.95
CA ALA A 101 10.03 -2.93 1.98
C ALA A 101 10.75 -4.23 1.58
N VAL A 102 10.71 -4.62 0.30
CA VAL A 102 11.47 -5.79 -0.18
C VAL A 102 12.97 -5.53 -0.12
N VAL A 103 13.42 -4.30 -0.38
CA VAL A 103 14.85 -3.92 -0.19
C VAL A 103 15.23 -3.98 1.29
N ALA A 104 14.39 -3.46 2.18
CA ALA A 104 14.60 -3.54 3.63
C ALA A 104 14.67 -4.99 4.12
N LEU A 105 13.78 -5.86 3.64
CA LEU A 105 13.83 -7.31 3.90
C LEU A 105 15.13 -7.94 3.39
N TYR A 106 15.59 -7.54 2.21
CA TYR A 106 16.87 -8.03 1.67
C TYR A 106 18.03 -7.61 2.54
N VAL A 107 18.11 -6.34 2.92
CA VAL A 107 19.19 -5.79 3.76
C VAL A 107 19.23 -6.50 5.10
N THR A 108 18.09 -6.68 5.76
CA THR A 108 18.01 -7.24 7.11
C THR A 108 18.18 -8.76 7.17
N ASN A 109 17.84 -9.50 6.09
CA ASN A 109 17.79 -10.97 6.14
C ASN A 109 18.77 -11.67 5.21
N LYS A 110 19.34 -11.00 4.20
CA LYS A 110 20.18 -11.63 3.17
C LYS A 110 21.58 -11.04 3.08
N THR A 111 21.84 -9.88 3.69
CA THR A 111 23.18 -9.28 3.70
C THR A 111 23.95 -9.65 4.97
N LYS A 112 25.29 -9.61 4.88
CA LYS A 112 26.19 -9.77 6.01
C LYS A 112 26.61 -8.41 6.62
N LEU A 113 25.84 -7.35 6.36
CA LEU A 113 26.13 -6.03 6.91
C LEU A 113 26.02 -6.03 8.43
N GLU A 114 26.83 -5.21 9.06
CA GLU A 114 26.74 -4.94 10.50
C GLU A 114 25.38 -4.38 10.87
N LYS A 115 24.87 -4.71 12.06
CA LYS A 115 23.50 -4.34 12.48
C LYS A 115 23.23 -2.83 12.39
N TRP A 116 24.18 -2.00 12.80
CA TRP A 116 24.01 -0.55 12.73
C TRP A 116 23.86 -0.03 11.28
N LYS A 117 24.59 -0.64 10.30
CA LYS A 117 24.44 -0.32 8.86
C LYS A 117 23.07 -0.73 8.33
N GLN A 118 22.58 -1.92 8.75
CA GLN A 118 21.22 -2.36 8.41
C GLN A 118 20.18 -1.38 8.94
N VAL A 119 20.29 -0.95 10.19
CA VAL A 119 19.38 0.02 10.81
C VAL A 119 19.43 1.35 10.07
N LEU A 120 20.63 1.87 9.76
CA LEU A 120 20.79 3.13 9.02
C LEU A 120 20.10 3.07 7.65
N ILE A 121 20.28 1.96 6.90
CA ILE A 121 19.62 1.78 5.60
C ILE A 121 18.09 1.73 5.76
N VAL A 122 17.58 1.03 6.79
CA VAL A 122 16.12 1.00 7.04
C VAL A 122 15.60 2.39 7.39
N ILE A 123 16.33 3.19 8.17
CA ILE A 123 15.96 4.59 8.46
C ILE A 123 15.91 5.41 7.16
N LEU A 124 16.92 5.29 6.30
CA LEU A 124 16.93 5.99 5.00
C LEU A 124 15.73 5.57 4.12
N ILE A 125 15.41 4.27 4.10
CA ILE A 125 14.21 3.76 3.41
C ILE A 125 12.95 4.38 4.02
N CYS A 126 12.84 4.49 5.34
CA CYS A 126 11.71 5.12 6.00
C CYS A 126 11.57 6.61 5.63
N VAL A 127 12.67 7.33 5.52
CA VAL A 127 12.66 8.74 5.07
C VAL A 127 12.16 8.83 3.62
N VAL A 128 12.68 8.00 2.71
CA VAL A 128 12.28 8.02 1.29
C VAL A 128 10.80 7.63 1.12
N THR A 129 10.31 6.68 1.91
CA THR A 129 8.92 6.20 1.81
C THR A 129 7.94 7.00 2.66
N PHE A 130 8.40 8.04 3.36
CA PHE A 130 7.53 8.83 4.25
C PHE A 130 6.36 9.46 3.52
N SER A 131 6.57 9.96 2.31
CA SER A 131 5.55 10.60 1.47
C SER A 131 4.64 9.62 0.72
N ALA A 132 4.93 8.33 0.75
CA ALA A 132 4.09 7.33 0.07
C ALA A 132 2.80 7.07 0.85
N ASP A 133 1.78 6.60 0.14
CA ASP A 133 0.59 6.06 0.77
C ASP A 133 1.00 4.93 1.74
N TRP A 134 0.44 4.94 2.95
CA TRP A 134 0.86 4.14 4.11
C TRP A 134 2.28 4.44 4.63
N SER A 135 2.96 5.46 4.09
CA SER A 135 4.22 5.98 4.61
C SER A 135 5.29 4.89 4.85
N CYS A 136 6.24 5.17 5.71
CA CYS A 136 7.23 4.19 6.20
C CYS A 136 6.60 3.08 7.08
N ILE A 137 5.37 3.28 7.54
CA ILE A 137 4.64 2.30 8.35
C ILE A 137 4.45 0.99 7.56
N ALA A 138 4.19 1.05 6.26
CA ALA A 138 4.12 -0.15 5.43
C ALA A 138 5.42 -0.95 5.46
N VAL A 139 6.58 -0.28 5.40
CA VAL A 139 7.90 -0.92 5.48
C VAL A 139 8.10 -1.60 6.84
N MET A 140 7.80 -0.89 7.94
CA MET A 140 7.97 -1.42 9.30
C MET A 140 6.99 -2.56 9.59
N ALA A 141 5.74 -2.46 9.13
CA ALA A 141 4.76 -3.52 9.25
C ALA A 141 5.20 -4.80 8.53
N ILE A 142 5.72 -4.67 7.30
CA ILE A 142 6.21 -5.80 6.50
C ILE A 142 7.44 -6.45 7.16
N LEU A 143 8.41 -5.66 7.63
CA LEU A 143 9.58 -6.17 8.36
C LEU A 143 9.17 -6.95 9.60
N SER A 144 8.29 -6.39 10.42
CA SER A 144 7.81 -7.00 11.66
C SER A 144 6.98 -8.26 11.39
N MET A 145 6.15 -8.23 10.35
CA MET A 145 5.38 -9.39 9.90
C MET A 145 6.30 -10.52 9.44
N TYR A 146 7.32 -10.21 8.64
CA TYR A 146 8.26 -11.20 8.14
C TYR A 146 9.08 -11.84 9.27
N SER A 147 9.51 -11.07 10.28
CA SER A 147 10.23 -11.57 11.45
C SER A 147 9.42 -12.60 12.26
N ASN A 148 8.10 -12.54 12.17
CA ASN A 148 7.18 -13.47 12.83
C ASN A 148 6.61 -14.54 11.88
N ARG A 149 7.23 -14.72 10.71
CA ARG A 149 6.75 -15.68 9.71
C ARG A 149 6.69 -17.10 10.28
N GLY A 150 5.64 -17.82 9.93
CA GLY A 150 5.33 -19.15 10.47
C GLY A 150 4.33 -19.15 11.64
N ASN A 151 4.05 -17.97 12.23
CA ASN A 151 3.00 -17.83 13.22
C ASN A 151 2.04 -16.71 12.81
N LEU A 152 0.94 -17.06 12.17
CA LEU A 152 -0.01 -16.09 11.60
C LEU A 152 -0.53 -15.09 12.64
N LYS A 153 -0.79 -15.53 13.88
CA LYS A 153 -1.26 -14.64 14.95
C LYS A 153 -0.18 -13.57 15.28
N LYS A 154 1.07 -13.98 15.43
CA LYS A 154 2.18 -13.05 15.69
C LYS A 154 2.44 -12.13 14.49
N GLN A 155 2.38 -12.66 13.26
CA GLN A 155 2.48 -11.86 12.03
C GLN A 155 1.42 -10.77 12.00
N PHE A 156 0.17 -11.13 12.24
CA PHE A 156 -0.94 -10.19 12.27
C PHE A 156 -0.76 -9.14 13.38
N MET A 157 -0.47 -9.57 14.62
CA MET A 157 -0.32 -8.63 15.74
C MET A 157 0.82 -7.64 15.52
N SER A 158 1.96 -8.08 14.99
CA SER A 158 3.10 -7.21 14.72
C SER A 158 2.82 -6.21 13.59
N MET A 159 2.10 -6.62 12.57
CA MET A 159 1.62 -5.73 11.50
C MET A 159 0.59 -4.72 12.06
N TYR A 160 -0.40 -5.21 12.80
CA TYR A 160 -1.48 -4.40 13.32
C TYR A 160 -1.00 -3.35 14.33
N PHE A 161 0.06 -3.64 15.08
CA PHE A 161 0.74 -2.67 15.93
C PHE A 161 1.20 -1.43 15.12
N TRP A 162 1.87 -1.62 13.99
CA TRP A 162 2.30 -0.51 13.13
C TRP A 162 1.13 0.21 12.47
N ILE A 163 0.11 -0.53 12.05
CA ILE A 163 -1.12 0.06 11.51
C ILE A 163 -1.83 0.91 12.56
N THR A 164 -1.84 0.50 13.81
CA THR A 164 -2.41 1.30 14.91
C THR A 164 -1.65 2.61 15.10
N ILE A 165 -0.32 2.60 15.00
CA ILE A 165 0.49 3.83 15.02
C ILE A 165 0.08 4.72 13.84
N TYR A 166 -0.05 4.17 12.63
CA TYR A 166 -0.51 4.92 11.46
C TYR A 166 -1.91 5.51 11.66
N ALA A 167 -2.82 4.75 12.23
CA ALA A 167 -4.18 5.20 12.54
C ALA A 167 -4.18 6.38 13.52
N VAL A 168 -3.34 6.34 14.55
CA VAL A 168 -3.19 7.44 15.53
C VAL A 168 -2.60 8.68 14.85
N VAL A 169 -1.52 8.53 14.08
CA VAL A 169 -0.91 9.65 13.34
C VAL A 169 -1.92 10.26 12.35
N SER A 170 -2.65 9.43 11.62
CA SER A 170 -3.67 9.90 10.67
C SER A 170 -4.81 10.63 11.39
N PHE A 171 -5.26 10.13 12.53
CA PHE A 171 -6.29 10.77 13.36
C PHE A 171 -5.88 12.16 13.86
N LEU A 172 -4.60 12.33 14.21
CA LEU A 172 -4.09 13.60 14.76
C LEU A 172 -3.72 14.63 13.69
N PHE A 173 -3.19 14.19 12.54
CA PHE A 173 -2.51 15.05 11.58
C PHE A 173 -3.14 15.06 10.17
N VAL A 174 -4.03 14.11 9.84
CA VAL A 174 -4.64 14.03 8.50
C VAL A 174 -6.15 14.23 8.60
N ASP A 175 -6.88 13.24 9.07
CA ASP A 175 -8.33 13.26 9.26
C ASP A 175 -8.76 12.24 10.32
N ARG A 176 -9.67 12.66 11.22
CA ARG A 176 -10.14 11.82 12.34
C ARG A 176 -10.88 10.58 11.87
N THR A 177 -11.74 10.74 10.86
CA THR A 177 -12.54 9.64 10.32
C THR A 177 -11.63 8.63 9.63
N TYR A 178 -10.66 9.12 8.85
CA TYR A 178 -9.66 8.27 8.20
C TYR A 178 -8.86 7.46 9.22
N GLY A 179 -8.40 8.07 10.31
CA GLY A 179 -7.69 7.38 11.39
C GLY A 179 -8.52 6.26 12.01
N VAL A 180 -9.79 6.53 12.32
CA VAL A 180 -10.70 5.51 12.89
C VAL A 180 -10.98 4.37 11.90
N ILE A 181 -11.28 4.70 10.64
CA ILE A 181 -11.55 3.70 9.58
C ILE A 181 -10.32 2.82 9.35
N THR A 182 -9.11 3.35 9.51
CA THR A 182 -7.87 2.57 9.37
C THR A 182 -7.80 1.39 10.35
N LEU A 183 -8.40 1.49 11.54
CA LEU A 183 -8.46 0.38 12.50
C LEU A 183 -9.29 -0.81 11.98
N ALA A 184 -10.19 -0.60 11.01
CA ALA A 184 -10.95 -1.68 10.38
C ALA A 184 -10.07 -2.70 9.62
N THR A 185 -8.80 -2.39 9.38
CA THR A 185 -7.81 -3.36 8.88
C THR A 185 -7.74 -4.62 9.73
N ALA A 186 -8.17 -4.59 11.01
CA ALA A 186 -8.29 -5.77 11.86
C ALA A 186 -9.18 -6.86 11.25
N LEU A 187 -10.18 -6.48 10.44
CA LEU A 187 -11.10 -7.41 9.77
C LEU A 187 -10.40 -8.30 8.72
N VAL A 188 -9.15 -8.03 8.38
CA VAL A 188 -8.37 -8.90 7.49
C VAL A 188 -7.98 -10.23 8.14
N TYR A 189 -7.91 -10.30 9.48
CA TYR A 189 -7.41 -11.49 10.17
C TYR A 189 -8.13 -12.79 9.82
N PRO A 190 -9.48 -12.85 9.80
CA PRO A 190 -10.19 -14.05 9.38
C PRO A 190 -9.94 -14.41 7.91
N LEU A 191 -9.67 -13.43 7.04
CA LEU A 191 -9.32 -13.68 5.63
C LEU A 191 -7.93 -14.32 5.54
N LEU A 192 -6.94 -13.81 6.29
CA LEU A 192 -5.60 -14.38 6.32
C LEU A 192 -5.58 -15.80 6.89
N LYS A 193 -6.46 -16.11 7.85
CA LYS A 193 -6.61 -17.49 8.37
C LYS A 193 -7.06 -18.49 7.32
N LYS A 194 -7.79 -18.07 6.30
CA LYS A 194 -8.25 -18.92 5.19
C LYS A 194 -7.19 -19.12 4.11
N TYR A 195 -6.04 -18.47 4.22
CA TYR A 195 -4.96 -18.63 3.25
C TYR A 195 -4.32 -20.02 3.39
N SER A 196 -4.40 -20.82 2.30
CA SER A 196 -3.91 -22.20 2.28
C SER A 196 -2.38 -22.32 2.22
N GLY A 197 -1.66 -21.23 1.96
CA GLY A 197 -0.22 -21.28 1.66
C GLY A 197 0.12 -21.80 0.27
N GLU A 198 -0.85 -22.27 -0.49
CA GLU A 198 -0.65 -22.81 -1.82
C GLU A 198 -0.60 -21.71 -2.88
N ARG A 199 0.31 -21.90 -3.81
CA ARG A 199 0.39 -21.02 -4.97
C ARG A 199 -0.67 -21.39 -5.99
N GLY A 200 -1.57 -20.46 -6.29
CA GLY A 200 -2.56 -20.64 -7.36
C GLY A 200 -1.92 -21.00 -8.71
N ASN A 201 -2.55 -21.85 -9.47
CA ASN A 201 -2.06 -22.38 -10.75
C ASN A 201 -2.10 -21.36 -11.91
N ALA A 202 -2.83 -20.27 -11.77
CA ALA A 202 -3.01 -19.27 -12.80
C ALA A 202 -1.78 -18.34 -12.93
N LYS A 203 -0.86 -18.67 -13.82
CA LYS A 203 0.36 -17.86 -14.07
C LYS A 203 0.07 -16.43 -14.52
N TRP A 204 -1.03 -16.21 -15.23
CA TRP A 204 -1.48 -14.90 -15.72
C TRP A 204 -1.95 -13.97 -14.59
N LEU A 205 -2.46 -14.53 -13.49
CA LEU A 205 -3.03 -13.78 -12.37
C LEU A 205 -2.00 -12.81 -11.77
N LYS A 206 -0.73 -13.20 -11.74
CA LYS A 206 0.36 -12.33 -11.28
C LYS A 206 0.47 -11.05 -12.13
N TRP A 207 0.46 -11.19 -13.46
CA TRP A 207 0.55 -10.05 -14.38
C TRP A 207 -0.72 -9.21 -14.35
N PHE A 208 -1.88 -9.87 -14.19
CA PHE A 208 -3.16 -9.22 -14.01
C PHE A 208 -3.14 -8.28 -12.78
N PHE A 209 -2.64 -8.74 -11.63
CA PHE A 209 -2.51 -7.88 -10.45
C PHE A 209 -1.59 -6.67 -10.68
N TYR A 210 -0.46 -6.87 -11.34
CA TYR A 210 0.46 -5.78 -11.63
C TYR A 210 -0.16 -4.76 -12.60
N ALA A 211 -0.82 -5.21 -13.64
CA ALA A 211 -1.45 -4.34 -14.62
C ALA A 211 -2.72 -3.66 -14.06
N TYR A 212 -3.50 -4.38 -13.26
CA TYR A 212 -4.75 -3.88 -12.72
C TYR A 212 -4.56 -2.63 -11.86
N TYR A 213 -3.51 -2.59 -11.04
CA TYR A 213 -3.28 -1.47 -10.13
C TYR A 213 -3.11 -0.12 -10.87
N PRO A 214 -2.23 0.06 -11.86
CA PRO A 214 -2.18 1.31 -12.61
C PRO A 214 -3.39 1.53 -13.52
N LEU A 215 -3.98 0.47 -14.10
CA LEU A 215 -5.11 0.62 -15.02
C LEU A 215 -6.38 1.11 -14.33
N HIS A 216 -6.74 0.57 -13.15
CA HIS A 216 -7.93 1.03 -12.45
C HIS A 216 -7.76 2.46 -11.92
N LEU A 217 -6.55 2.85 -11.47
CA LEU A 217 -6.27 4.24 -11.08
C LEU A 217 -6.38 5.18 -12.29
N PHE A 218 -5.86 4.78 -13.44
CA PHE A 218 -6.04 5.56 -14.67
C PHE A 218 -7.52 5.73 -15.03
N ALA A 219 -8.31 4.65 -14.94
CA ALA A 219 -9.75 4.71 -15.17
C ALA A 219 -10.46 5.66 -14.17
N ILE A 220 -10.09 5.64 -12.89
CA ILE A 220 -10.59 6.57 -11.86
C ILE A 220 -10.24 8.03 -12.23
N GLY A 221 -9.01 8.30 -12.68
CA GLY A 221 -8.63 9.64 -13.12
C GLY A 221 -9.44 10.15 -14.30
N VAL A 222 -9.70 9.27 -15.30
CA VAL A 222 -10.58 9.61 -16.43
C VAL A 222 -11.99 9.89 -15.96
N LEU A 223 -12.57 9.05 -15.12
CA LEU A 223 -13.91 9.25 -14.55
C LEU A 223 -13.99 10.55 -13.75
N ARG A 224 -12.94 10.89 -12.98
CA ARG A 224 -12.89 12.15 -12.24
C ARG A 224 -12.95 13.36 -13.16
N ILE A 225 -12.21 13.34 -14.27
CA ILE A 225 -12.25 14.42 -15.27
C ILE A 225 -13.64 14.54 -15.88
N LEU A 226 -14.26 13.42 -16.23
CA LEU A 226 -15.61 13.42 -16.83
C LEU A 226 -16.67 13.92 -15.85
N MET A 227 -16.56 13.59 -14.55
CA MET A 227 -17.55 13.98 -13.54
C MET A 227 -17.37 15.42 -13.05
N TYR A 228 -16.12 15.88 -12.89
CA TYR A 228 -15.81 17.14 -12.20
C TYR A 228 -15.12 18.17 -13.08
N GLY A 229 -14.74 17.85 -14.32
CA GLY A 229 -14.00 18.73 -15.20
C GLY A 229 -12.57 19.08 -14.71
N ASN A 230 -12.08 18.45 -13.66
CA ASN A 230 -10.75 18.70 -13.11
C ASN A 230 -9.69 17.96 -13.91
N VAL A 231 -8.75 18.69 -14.47
CA VAL A 231 -7.55 18.12 -15.09
C VAL A 231 -6.50 17.92 -14.01
N PRO A 232 -6.02 16.71 -13.75
CA PRO A 232 -4.90 16.50 -12.85
C PRO A 232 -3.65 17.14 -13.41
N LEU A 233 -2.97 17.91 -12.58
CA LEU A 233 -1.69 18.51 -12.96
C LEU A 233 -0.59 17.51 -12.63
N LEU A 234 0.01 16.92 -13.65
CA LEU A 234 1.15 16.00 -13.50
C LEU A 234 2.47 16.74 -13.32
N PHE A 235 2.55 17.95 -13.88
CA PHE A 235 3.76 18.78 -13.86
C PHE A 235 3.37 20.25 -13.66
N ASN A 236 3.41 20.72 -12.45
CA ASN A 236 3.36 22.14 -12.11
C ASN A 236 4.44 22.45 -11.10
#